data_106533d9ee12a90bad06b25a77ee1c4f
#
_entry.id   106533d9ee12a90bad06b25a77ee1c4f
#
_cell.length_a   1.000
_cell.length_b   1.000
_cell.length_c   1.000
_cell.angle_alpha   90.00
_cell.angle_beta   90.00
_cell.angle_gamma   90.00
#
_symmetry.space_group_name_H-M   'P 1'
#
loop_
_entity.id
_entity.type
_entity.pdbx_description
1 polymer ?
#
loop_
_entity_poly.entity_id
_entity_poly.type
_entity_poly.pdbx_seq_one_letter_code
_entity_poly.pdbx_strand_id
1 'polypeptide(L)'
;MKSNSIDKKKIESLLPHREPMLLIDRLINIVHLKSATAIVNVKKTSFFVQGHFPGQPVMPGVFIVEAFGQAAAALTAYCVDPKEYENKLVYLMSVDKARFRNPVIPDCELNLDIEAVRSHGRVWKYKGIANVNGKKMADAEWSATIVDRNKWFIIQALSTRKQKLEKM
;
A
#
# COMPACT_ATOMS: atom_id res chain seq x y z
N MET A 1 15.81 -20.36 3.62
CA MET A 1 15.25 -19.17 4.31
C MET A 1 14.81 -18.17 3.27
N LYS A 2 13.61 -17.52 3.44
CA LYS A 2 13.23 -16.39 2.58
C LYS A 2 14.17 -15.21 2.86
N SER A 3 14.53 -14.45 1.84
CA SER A 3 15.33 -13.22 2.00
C SER A 3 14.62 -12.22 2.92
N ASN A 4 15.38 -11.44 3.70
CA ASN A 4 14.84 -10.35 4.50
C ASN A 4 14.62 -9.05 3.70
N SER A 5 14.82 -9.12 2.39
CA SER A 5 14.59 -8.01 1.46
C SER A 5 14.10 -8.49 0.11
N ILE A 6 13.31 -7.68 -0.58
CA ILE A 6 12.85 -7.89 -1.95
C ILE A 6 12.93 -6.59 -2.75
N ASP A 7 13.24 -6.71 -4.02
CA ASP A 7 13.32 -5.63 -4.98
C ASP A 7 11.98 -5.32 -5.66
N LYS A 8 11.96 -4.29 -6.49
CA LYS A 8 10.77 -3.84 -7.23
C LYS A 8 10.21 -4.94 -8.12
N LYS A 9 11.06 -5.70 -8.81
CA LYS A 9 10.64 -6.80 -9.69
C LYS A 9 9.90 -7.90 -8.90
N LYS A 10 10.38 -8.22 -7.71
CA LYS A 10 9.69 -9.16 -6.83
C LYS A 10 8.37 -8.58 -6.32
N ILE A 11 8.33 -7.30 -5.95
CA ILE A 11 7.10 -6.62 -5.54
C ILE A 11 6.05 -6.64 -6.65
N GLU A 12 6.44 -6.37 -7.90
CA GLU A 12 5.56 -6.46 -9.09
C GLU A 12 4.97 -7.86 -9.30
N SER A 13 5.69 -8.90 -8.92
CA SER A 13 5.18 -10.28 -8.97
C SER A 13 4.17 -10.61 -7.87
N LEU A 14 4.15 -9.82 -6.79
CA LEU A 14 3.28 -10.02 -5.62
C LEU A 14 2.04 -9.14 -5.67
N LEU A 15 2.18 -7.90 -6.17
CA LEU A 15 1.11 -6.90 -6.20
C LEU A 15 0.53 -6.75 -7.60
N PRO A 16 -0.79 -6.44 -7.72
CA PRO A 16 -1.41 -6.13 -9.00
C PRO A 16 -1.04 -4.74 -9.54
N HIS A 17 -0.51 -3.86 -8.67
CA HIS A 17 -0.13 -2.49 -9.01
C HIS A 17 0.97 -2.44 -10.07
N ARG A 18 0.91 -1.46 -10.96
CA ARG A 18 1.93 -1.17 -11.98
C ARG A 18 2.21 0.33 -12.00
N GLU A 19 3.31 0.73 -12.65
CA GLU A 19 3.59 2.14 -12.89
C GLU A 19 2.41 2.83 -13.60
N PRO A 20 2.07 4.07 -13.24
CA PRO A 20 2.75 4.90 -12.22
C PRO A 20 2.25 4.69 -10.79
N MET A 21 1.27 3.79 -10.56
CA MET A 21 0.65 3.58 -9.24
C MET A 21 1.40 2.61 -8.31
N LEU A 22 2.43 1.92 -8.79
CA LEU A 22 3.33 1.16 -7.92
C LEU A 22 4.33 2.11 -7.26
N LEU A 23 4.10 2.44 -5.99
CA LEU A 23 4.84 3.48 -5.28
C LEU A 23 6.10 2.98 -4.58
N ILE A 24 6.10 1.73 -4.12
CA ILE A 24 7.22 1.16 -3.35
C ILE A 24 8.27 0.53 -4.27
N ASP A 25 9.54 0.84 -4.02
CA ASP A 25 10.67 0.36 -4.82
C ASP A 25 11.36 -0.88 -4.23
N ARG A 26 11.36 -1.00 -2.91
CA ARG A 26 11.96 -2.12 -2.18
C ARG A 26 11.21 -2.38 -0.88
N LEU A 27 11.32 -3.61 -0.38
CA LEU A 27 10.93 -3.99 0.97
C LEU A 27 12.15 -4.61 1.66
N ILE A 28 12.53 -4.08 2.81
CA ILE A 28 13.70 -4.51 3.59
C ILE A 28 13.31 -4.79 5.04
N ASN A 29 14.22 -5.35 5.82
CA ASN A 29 14.01 -5.66 7.23
C ASN A 29 12.75 -6.50 7.47
N ILE A 30 12.49 -7.45 6.57
CA ILE A 30 11.26 -8.26 6.61
C ILE A 30 11.32 -9.22 7.78
N VAL A 31 10.38 -9.07 8.71
CA VAL A 31 10.06 -10.03 9.76
C VAL A 31 8.73 -10.69 9.40
N HIS A 32 8.75 -12.02 9.25
CA HIS A 32 7.64 -12.82 8.73
C HIS A 32 6.29 -12.47 9.38
N LEU A 33 5.33 -12.01 8.56
CA LEU A 33 3.97 -11.60 8.96
C LEU A 33 3.90 -10.56 10.09
N LYS A 34 5.02 -9.91 10.42
CA LYS A 34 5.10 -8.98 11.55
C LYS A 34 5.42 -7.56 11.12
N SER A 35 6.52 -7.36 10.43
CA SER A 35 6.97 -6.00 10.08
C SER A 35 7.88 -5.98 8.86
N ALA A 36 8.01 -4.81 8.26
CA ALA A 36 9.00 -4.51 7.23
C ALA A 36 9.21 -2.99 7.12
N THR A 37 10.25 -2.59 6.40
CA THR A 37 10.46 -1.22 5.95
C THR A 37 10.34 -1.18 4.44
N ALA A 38 9.39 -0.42 3.91
CA ALA A 38 9.30 -0.15 2.47
C ALA A 38 10.04 1.14 2.13
N ILE A 39 10.68 1.15 0.96
CA ILE A 39 11.41 2.30 0.42
C ILE A 39 10.62 2.87 -0.75
N VAL A 40 10.39 4.17 -0.72
CA VAL A 40 9.79 4.96 -1.81
C VAL A 40 10.76 6.05 -2.22
N ASN A 41 11.24 6.01 -3.47
CA ASN A 41 12.06 7.07 -4.03
C ASN A 41 11.15 8.19 -4.56
N VAL A 42 10.99 9.23 -3.77
CA VAL A 42 10.17 10.40 -4.11
C VAL A 42 10.99 11.35 -4.98
N LYS A 43 10.66 11.42 -6.28
CA LYS A 43 11.37 12.23 -7.27
C LYS A 43 10.53 13.43 -7.70
N LYS A 44 11.16 14.51 -8.12
CA LYS A 44 10.48 15.66 -8.77
C LYS A 44 9.66 15.25 -9.99
N THR A 45 10.09 14.19 -10.68
CA THR A 45 9.41 13.63 -11.85
C THR A 45 8.27 12.66 -11.51
N SER A 46 8.07 12.34 -10.22
CA SER A 46 6.97 11.45 -9.81
C SER A 46 5.64 12.09 -10.17
N PHE A 47 4.72 11.29 -10.75
CA PHE A 47 3.43 11.78 -11.25
C PHE A 47 2.60 12.49 -10.17
N PHE A 48 2.67 12.04 -8.93
CA PHE A 48 1.92 12.60 -7.80
C PHE A 48 2.51 13.92 -7.27
N VAL A 49 3.70 14.30 -7.71
CA VAL A 49 4.33 15.58 -7.34
C VAL A 49 3.96 16.68 -8.33
N GLN A 50 3.74 16.29 -9.59
CA GLN A 50 3.39 17.24 -10.66
C GLN A 50 2.09 17.97 -10.33
N GLY A 51 2.17 19.30 -10.20
CA GLY A 51 1.03 20.14 -9.81
C GLY A 51 0.73 20.22 -8.31
N HIS A 52 1.47 19.52 -7.46
CA HIS A 52 1.27 19.54 -6.01
C HIS A 52 2.53 19.99 -5.24
N PHE A 53 2.92 21.29 -5.28
CA PHE A 53 2.31 22.43 -5.94
C PHE A 53 3.31 23.07 -6.90
N PRO A 54 2.89 23.89 -7.90
CA PRO A 54 3.82 24.61 -8.75
C PRO A 54 4.78 25.48 -7.92
N GLY A 55 6.11 25.30 -8.14
CA GLY A 55 7.15 26.01 -7.38
C GLY A 55 7.45 25.45 -5.99
N GLN A 56 6.58 24.64 -5.40
CA GLN A 56 6.77 24.00 -4.08
C GLN A 56 6.33 22.53 -4.13
N PRO A 57 7.09 21.66 -4.77
CA PRO A 57 6.70 20.26 -4.93
C PRO A 57 6.72 19.51 -3.60
N VAL A 58 5.62 18.84 -3.30
CA VAL A 58 5.43 18.03 -2.08
C VAL A 58 4.67 16.76 -2.45
N MET A 59 5.06 15.61 -1.92
CA MET A 59 4.28 14.38 -2.05
C MET A 59 2.94 14.53 -1.32
N PRO A 60 1.78 14.36 -1.98
CA PRO A 60 0.49 14.42 -1.30
C PRO A 60 0.37 13.34 -0.22
N GLY A 61 -0.14 13.69 0.96
CA GLY A 61 -0.24 12.78 2.09
C GLY A 61 -1.04 11.51 1.80
N VAL A 62 -2.05 11.58 0.92
CA VAL A 62 -2.85 10.42 0.51
C VAL A 62 -2.01 9.35 -0.19
N PHE A 63 -0.95 9.72 -0.92
CA PHE A 63 -0.04 8.76 -1.54
C PHE A 63 0.90 8.11 -0.52
N ILE A 64 1.17 8.75 0.62
CA ILE A 64 1.88 8.10 1.74
C ILE A 64 0.99 6.99 2.33
N VAL A 65 -0.31 7.23 2.48
CA VAL A 65 -1.26 6.21 2.96
C VAL A 65 -1.38 5.06 1.97
N GLU A 66 -1.45 5.35 0.66
CA GLU A 66 -1.45 4.32 -0.38
C GLU A 66 -0.16 3.49 -0.34
N ALA A 67 1.00 4.13 -0.22
CA ALA A 67 2.29 3.44 -0.11
C ALA A 67 2.37 2.54 1.15
N PHE A 68 1.81 2.94 2.27
CA PHE A 68 1.64 2.10 3.46
C PHE A 68 0.80 0.85 3.15
N GLY A 69 -0.32 1.02 2.44
CA GLY A 69 -1.18 -0.08 2.00
C GLY A 69 -0.44 -1.07 1.10
N GLN A 70 0.32 -0.58 0.12
CA GLN A 70 1.14 -1.41 -0.77
C GLN A 70 2.24 -2.15 0.00
N ALA A 71 2.91 -1.50 0.94
CA ALA A 71 3.93 -2.12 1.78
C ALA A 71 3.36 -3.28 2.61
N ALA A 72 2.19 -3.09 3.23
CA ALA A 72 1.50 -4.12 4.00
C ALA A 72 1.05 -5.29 3.12
N ALA A 73 0.50 -5.00 1.95
CA ALA A 73 0.10 -6.02 0.98
C ALA A 73 1.31 -6.82 0.47
N ALA A 74 2.44 -6.16 0.18
CA ALA A 74 3.67 -6.82 -0.25
C ALA A 74 4.25 -7.72 0.85
N LEU A 75 4.29 -7.25 2.10
CA LEU A 75 4.71 -8.03 3.26
C LEU A 75 3.86 -9.30 3.40
N THR A 76 2.54 -9.14 3.38
CA THR A 76 1.60 -10.27 3.53
C THR A 76 1.76 -11.27 2.39
N ALA A 77 1.72 -10.81 1.14
CA ALA A 77 1.84 -11.66 -0.05
C ALA A 77 3.20 -12.38 -0.13
N TYR A 78 4.27 -11.74 0.36
CA TYR A 78 5.60 -12.38 0.43
C TYR A 78 5.68 -13.48 1.48
N CYS A 79 4.95 -13.32 2.58
CA CYS A 79 5.02 -14.23 3.72
C CYS A 79 4.10 -15.44 3.60
N VAL A 80 2.90 -15.29 3.03
CA VAL A 80 1.93 -16.39 2.86
C VAL A 80 2.31 -17.34 1.73
N ASP A 81 1.65 -18.49 1.65
CA ASP A 81 1.78 -19.40 0.51
C ASP A 81 1.24 -18.71 -0.75
N PRO A 82 1.99 -18.74 -1.88
CA PRO A 82 1.51 -18.19 -3.15
C PRO A 82 0.13 -18.71 -3.56
N LYS A 83 -0.19 -19.97 -3.27
CA LYS A 83 -1.51 -20.57 -3.57
C LYS A 83 -2.65 -19.93 -2.77
N GLU A 84 -2.38 -19.50 -1.55
CA GLU A 84 -3.36 -18.82 -0.71
C GLU A 84 -3.63 -17.38 -1.19
N TYR A 85 -2.67 -16.79 -1.89
CA TYR A 85 -2.74 -15.41 -2.39
C TYR A 85 -3.11 -15.32 -3.88
N GLU A 86 -3.12 -16.46 -4.58
CA GLU A 86 -3.52 -16.52 -5.98
C GLU A 86 -4.95 -16.05 -6.17
N ASN A 87 -5.17 -15.20 -7.16
CA ASN A 87 -6.49 -14.59 -7.44
C ASN A 87 -7.10 -13.78 -6.29
N LYS A 88 -6.28 -13.31 -5.35
CA LYS A 88 -6.72 -12.41 -4.28
C LYS A 88 -6.41 -10.95 -4.63
N LEU A 89 -7.21 -10.06 -4.05
CA LEU A 89 -6.98 -8.61 -4.03
C LEU A 89 -7.01 -8.14 -2.59
N VAL A 90 -6.23 -7.12 -2.29
CA VAL A 90 -6.26 -6.44 -1.01
C VAL A 90 -6.96 -5.10 -1.19
N TYR A 91 -8.00 -4.88 -0.41
CA TYR A 91 -8.70 -3.60 -0.37
C TYR A 91 -8.46 -2.90 0.96
N LEU A 92 -8.16 -1.62 0.89
CA LEU A 92 -8.17 -0.74 2.04
C LEU A 92 -9.62 -0.62 2.55
N MET A 93 -9.85 -0.93 3.82
CA MET A 93 -11.18 -0.86 4.44
C MET A 93 -11.39 0.44 5.20
N SER A 94 -10.39 0.81 5.99
CA SER A 94 -10.43 2.02 6.81
C SER A 94 -9.03 2.58 7.02
N VAL A 95 -8.97 3.89 7.21
CA VAL A 95 -7.82 4.59 7.76
C VAL A 95 -8.29 5.19 9.07
N ASP A 96 -7.91 4.55 10.18
CA ASP A 96 -8.44 4.91 11.51
C ASP A 96 -7.78 6.16 12.06
N LYS A 97 -6.47 6.33 11.75
CA LYS A 97 -5.69 7.51 12.13
C LYS A 97 -4.65 7.76 11.06
N ALA A 98 -4.62 8.97 10.53
CA ALA A 98 -3.53 9.44 9.68
C ALA A 98 -3.11 10.84 10.13
N ARG A 99 -1.82 11.05 10.31
CA ARG A 99 -1.25 12.34 10.70
C ARG A 99 -0.05 12.65 9.82
N PHE A 100 -0.12 13.78 9.14
CA PHE A 100 0.95 14.32 8.31
C PHE A 100 1.64 15.43 9.10
N ARG A 101 2.89 15.20 9.51
CA ARG A 101 3.60 16.08 10.45
C ARG A 101 4.57 17.00 9.77
N ASN A 102 5.16 16.54 8.68
CA ASN A 102 6.14 17.30 7.91
C ASN A 102 5.92 17.02 6.41
N PRO A 103 6.12 18.00 5.53
CA PRO A 103 6.02 17.79 4.09
C PRO A 103 7.16 16.89 3.59
N VAL A 104 6.82 15.92 2.74
CA VAL A 104 7.80 15.08 2.03
C VAL A 104 8.18 15.79 0.74
N ILE A 105 9.36 16.40 0.73
CA ILE A 105 9.88 17.19 -0.39
C ILE A 105 10.75 16.29 -1.28
N PRO A 106 10.52 16.24 -2.61
CA PRO A 106 11.45 15.58 -3.54
C PRO A 106 12.81 16.32 -3.54
N ASP A 107 13.92 15.73 -3.87
CA ASP A 107 14.23 14.34 -4.13
C ASP A 107 14.67 13.69 -2.83
N CYS A 108 13.95 12.69 -2.37
CA CYS A 108 14.28 12.02 -1.11
C CYS A 108 13.89 10.54 -1.12
N GLU A 109 14.49 9.77 -0.22
CA GLU A 109 14.07 8.41 0.09
C GLU A 109 13.15 8.44 1.30
N LEU A 110 11.89 8.03 1.10
CA LEU A 110 10.89 7.90 2.14
C LEU A 110 10.87 6.45 2.64
N ASN A 111 11.20 6.26 3.91
CA ASN A 111 11.18 4.97 4.59
C ASN A 111 9.83 4.78 5.30
N LEU A 112 9.14 3.70 4.99
CA LEU A 112 7.85 3.35 5.56
C LEU A 112 8.01 2.13 6.48
N ASP A 113 8.19 2.35 7.77
CA ASP A 113 8.21 1.28 8.76
C ASP A 113 6.79 0.84 9.05
N ILE A 114 6.46 -0.40 8.73
CA ILE A 114 5.12 -0.98 8.91
C ILE A 114 5.15 -2.14 9.90
N GLU A 115 4.09 -2.26 10.67
CA GLU A 115 3.88 -3.36 11.62
C GLU A 115 2.45 -3.88 11.54
N ALA A 116 2.29 -5.20 11.44
CA ALA A 116 1.01 -5.87 11.58
C ALA A 116 0.60 -5.89 13.06
N VAL A 117 -0.49 -5.20 13.39
CA VAL A 117 -0.99 -5.10 14.76
C VAL A 117 -1.87 -6.30 15.11
N ARG A 118 -2.70 -6.72 14.15
CA ARG A 118 -3.69 -7.77 14.33
C ARG A 118 -4.11 -8.36 13.00
N SER A 119 -4.34 -9.66 12.98
CA SER A 119 -5.04 -10.34 11.90
C SER A 119 -6.23 -11.12 12.46
N HIS A 120 -7.36 -11.07 11.78
CA HIS A 120 -8.54 -11.87 12.11
C HIS A 120 -9.22 -12.32 10.81
N GLY A 121 -9.04 -13.59 10.48
CA GLY A 121 -9.53 -14.15 9.22
C GLY A 121 -8.96 -13.40 8.01
N ARG A 122 -9.82 -12.70 7.26
CA ARG A 122 -9.45 -11.96 6.05
C ARG A 122 -9.06 -10.49 6.33
N VAL A 123 -9.23 -10.02 7.55
CA VAL A 123 -9.00 -8.62 7.92
C VAL A 123 -7.66 -8.49 8.65
N TRP A 124 -6.85 -7.56 8.17
CA TRP A 124 -5.55 -7.24 8.74
C TRP A 124 -5.53 -5.78 9.17
N LYS A 125 -5.03 -5.52 10.37
CA LYS A 125 -4.79 -4.18 10.88
C LYS A 125 -3.30 -3.92 10.96
N TYR A 126 -2.90 -2.76 10.46
CA TYR A 126 -1.52 -2.31 10.41
C TYR A 126 -1.39 -0.93 11.03
N LYS A 127 -0.17 -0.61 11.45
CA LYS A 127 0.29 0.74 11.73
C LYS A 127 1.59 1.00 10.98
N GLY A 128 1.87 2.27 10.70
CA GLY A 128 3.08 2.66 9.99
C GLY A 128 3.59 4.04 10.38
N ILE A 129 4.89 4.22 10.24
CA ILE A 129 5.59 5.49 10.42
C ILE A 129 6.41 5.75 9.15
N ALA A 130 6.24 6.93 8.58
CA ALA A 130 6.99 7.40 7.43
C ALA A 130 8.12 8.33 7.88
N ASN A 131 9.36 8.07 7.46
CA ASN A 131 10.54 8.82 7.85
C ASN A 131 11.37 9.22 6.63
N VAL A 132 11.97 10.42 6.68
CA VAL A 132 13.03 10.87 5.76
C VAL A 132 14.21 11.29 6.61
N ASN A 133 15.38 10.68 6.40
CA ASN A 133 16.61 10.95 7.17
C ASN A 133 16.38 10.93 8.70
N GLY A 134 15.59 9.95 9.20
CA GLY A 134 15.27 9.83 10.62
C GLY A 134 14.20 10.79 11.14
N LYS A 135 13.77 11.77 10.34
CA LYS A 135 12.68 12.69 10.71
C LYS A 135 11.33 12.06 10.37
N LYS A 136 10.43 12.03 11.34
CA LYS A 136 9.06 11.52 11.15
C LYS A 136 8.23 12.49 10.28
N MET A 137 7.76 11.98 9.15
CA MET A 137 6.95 12.73 8.18
C MET A 137 5.46 12.49 8.40
N ALA A 138 5.06 11.24 8.59
CA ALA A 138 3.68 10.84 8.80
C ALA A 138 3.58 9.58 9.67
N ASP A 139 2.40 9.33 10.21
CA ASP A 139 2.01 8.07 10.81
C ASP A 139 0.56 7.75 10.49
N ALA A 140 0.25 6.45 10.38
CA ALA A 140 -1.11 5.98 10.13
C ALA A 140 -1.39 4.63 10.80
N GLU A 141 -2.68 4.39 11.09
CA GLU A 141 -3.26 3.09 11.39
C GLU A 141 -4.36 2.81 10.36
N TRP A 142 -4.38 1.61 9.79
CA TRP A 142 -5.36 1.23 8.78
C TRP A 142 -5.72 -0.23 8.86
N SER A 143 -6.84 -0.56 8.24
CA SER A 143 -7.31 -1.94 8.07
C SER A 143 -7.48 -2.27 6.60
N ALA A 144 -7.14 -3.49 6.24
CA ALA A 144 -7.29 -4.01 4.90
C ALA A 144 -7.94 -5.40 4.92
N THR A 145 -8.62 -5.77 3.85
CA THR A 145 -9.21 -7.11 3.69
C THR A 145 -8.72 -7.78 2.42
N ILE A 146 -8.60 -9.10 2.49
CA ILE A 146 -8.25 -9.93 1.35
C ILE A 146 -9.56 -10.49 0.76
N VAL A 147 -9.79 -10.28 -0.53
CA VAL A 147 -10.98 -10.75 -1.24
C VAL A 147 -10.61 -11.55 -2.48
N ASP A 148 -11.49 -12.48 -2.87
CA ASP A 148 -11.34 -13.21 -4.13
C ASP A 148 -11.66 -12.29 -5.32
N ARG A 149 -10.73 -12.19 -6.27
CA ARG A 149 -10.89 -11.37 -7.48
C ARG A 149 -12.19 -11.72 -8.24
N ASN A 150 -12.52 -12.99 -8.33
CA ASN A 150 -13.72 -13.46 -9.04
C ASN A 150 -15.03 -13.03 -8.35
N LYS A 151 -15.04 -12.92 -7.02
CA LYS A 151 -16.24 -12.46 -6.29
C LYS A 151 -16.56 -11.00 -6.55
N TRP A 152 -15.56 -10.18 -6.82
CA TRP A 152 -15.75 -8.76 -7.11
C TRP A 152 -16.50 -8.54 -8.43
N PHE A 153 -16.15 -9.28 -9.48
CA PHE A 153 -16.85 -9.23 -10.77
C PHE A 153 -18.32 -9.69 -10.64
N ILE A 154 -18.60 -10.68 -9.82
CA ILE A 154 -19.96 -11.15 -9.58
C ILE A 154 -20.80 -10.08 -8.88
N ILE A 155 -20.24 -9.39 -7.86
CA ILE A 155 -20.93 -8.31 -7.15
C ILE A 155 -21.22 -7.14 -8.09
N GLN A 156 -20.28 -6.75 -8.94
CA GLN A 156 -20.50 -5.70 -9.95
C GLN A 156 -21.56 -6.10 -10.98
N ALA A 157 -21.50 -7.31 -11.50
CA ALA A 157 -22.49 -7.81 -12.45
C ALA A 157 -23.90 -7.82 -11.87
N LEU A 158 -24.06 -8.24 -10.61
CA LEU A 158 -25.35 -8.23 -9.91
C LEU A 158 -25.85 -6.81 -9.62
N SER A 159 -24.98 -5.90 -9.21
CA SER A 159 -25.29 -4.49 -8.98
C SER A 159 -25.78 -3.80 -10.26
N THR A 160 -25.08 -4.01 -11.38
CA THR A 160 -25.46 -3.46 -12.69
C THR A 160 -26.79 -4.01 -13.18
N ARG A 161 -27.07 -5.29 -12.89
CA ARG A 161 -28.34 -5.92 -13.25
C ARG A 161 -29.51 -5.37 -12.41
N LYS A 162 -29.28 -5.12 -11.13
CA LYS A 162 -30.27 -4.49 -10.24
C LYS A 162 -30.62 -3.07 -10.68
N GLN A 163 -29.62 -2.26 -11.01
CA GLN A 163 -29.82 -0.89 -11.52
C GLN A 163 -30.57 -0.83 -12.86
N LYS A 164 -30.41 -1.85 -13.73
CA LYS A 164 -31.18 -1.95 -14.97
C LYS A 164 -32.63 -2.30 -14.74
N LEU A 165 -32.92 -3.16 -13.75
CA LEU A 165 -34.30 -3.54 -13.41
C LEU A 165 -35.08 -2.42 -12.71
N GLU A 166 -34.39 -1.56 -11.96
CA GLU A 166 -35.01 -0.40 -11.29
C GLU A 166 -35.30 0.78 -12.25
N LYS A 167 -34.78 0.73 -13.48
CA LYS A 167 -34.99 1.76 -14.54
C LYS A 167 -36.01 1.34 -15.61
N MET A 168 -36.56 0.16 -15.52
CA MET A 168 -37.63 -0.37 -16.40
C MET A 168 -38.98 -0.32 -15.69
#